data_fe02238694e05d5e7af4ba72fb47eaa5
#
_entry.id   fe02238694e05d5e7af4ba72fb47eaa5
#
_cell.length_a   1.000
_cell.length_b   1.000
_cell.length_c   1.000
_cell.angle_alpha   90.00
_cell.angle_beta   90.00
_cell.angle_gamma   90.00
#
_symmetry.space_group_name_H-M   'P 1'
#
loop_
_entity.id
_entity.type
_entity.pdbx_description
1 polymer ?
#
loop_
_entity_poly.entity_id
_entity_poly.type
_entity_poly.pdbx_seq_one_letter_code
_entity_poly.pdbx_strand_id
1 'polypeptide(L)'
;MQKIFIDHALSHRLIKSADELAALSSINDPESAAAIDTLLDHELADLRDVICLDPRQHAALISGLPFPAVNGPTPASWKECRGEVRTWRFMLAIVASAVGRPFGWLGQQEGRLITDLVPTKGQEAQQVGASSSTPLTLHTEDAFHPRRSTHFALFGLRNPKKVGTTLAPCDQAWKRLDSDSRKILMTPGAVILPDDSYSDFDNSAPDSMTAVWERDHGLGLRFDPAYTDRSTGSRRWWQAYEKLAAALDSVTYSVPIAPGQLVIINNDTCVHGRVPFTADYNGTDRWMLRINMMEHNTQRLTTESAEPGYGQRIRCIDGQVL
;
A
#
# COMPACT_ATOMS: atom_id res chain seq x y z
N MET A 1 10.66 9.50 -8.02
CA MET A 1 9.35 9.76 -7.41
C MET A 1 8.77 11.04 -8.00
N GLN A 2 7.55 10.96 -8.56
CA GLN A 2 6.80 12.10 -9.09
C GLN A 2 6.35 13.02 -7.95
N LYS A 3 6.23 14.31 -8.21
CA LYS A 3 5.64 15.28 -7.27
C LYS A 3 4.40 15.89 -7.92
N ILE A 4 3.27 15.80 -7.23
CA ILE A 4 1.98 16.33 -7.67
C ILE A 4 1.52 17.34 -6.64
N PHE A 5 1.03 18.47 -7.11
CA PHE A 5 0.49 19.51 -6.26
C PHE A 5 -0.99 19.75 -6.60
N ILE A 6 -1.85 19.62 -5.61
CA ILE A 6 -3.28 19.96 -5.69
C ILE A 6 -3.43 21.41 -5.30
N ASP A 7 -3.97 22.23 -6.18
CA ASP A 7 -4.18 23.62 -5.91
C ASP A 7 -5.28 23.86 -4.85
N HIS A 8 -5.38 25.08 -4.36
CA HIS A 8 -6.30 25.45 -3.30
C HIS A 8 -7.76 25.25 -3.69
N ALA A 9 -8.14 25.53 -4.95
CA ALA A 9 -9.51 25.43 -5.42
C ALA A 9 -9.98 23.96 -5.48
N LEU A 10 -9.16 23.08 -6.06
CA LEU A 10 -9.44 21.64 -6.09
C LEU A 10 -9.39 21.03 -4.68
N SER A 11 -8.42 21.43 -3.87
CA SER A 11 -8.30 21.01 -2.46
C SER A 11 -9.55 21.33 -1.67
N HIS A 12 -10.11 22.55 -1.83
CA HIS A 12 -11.33 22.97 -1.16
C HIS A 12 -12.56 22.20 -1.64
N ARG A 13 -12.72 21.97 -2.96
CA ARG A 13 -13.82 21.13 -3.49
C ARG A 13 -13.73 19.71 -2.96
N LEU A 14 -12.53 19.12 -2.99
CA LEU A 14 -12.28 17.76 -2.53
C LEU A 14 -12.69 17.56 -1.05
N ILE A 15 -12.26 18.46 -0.16
CA ILE A 15 -12.61 18.32 1.27
C ILE A 15 -14.10 18.56 1.53
N LYS A 16 -14.71 19.52 0.82
CA LYS A 16 -16.16 19.77 0.91
C LYS A 16 -16.97 18.53 0.52
N SER A 17 -16.66 17.94 -0.64
CA SER A 17 -17.33 16.71 -1.09
C SER A 17 -17.09 15.52 -0.13
N ALA A 18 -15.90 15.41 0.42
CA ALA A 18 -15.59 14.39 1.43
C ALA A 18 -16.38 14.58 2.73
N ASP A 19 -16.57 15.83 3.19
CA ASP A 19 -17.38 16.14 4.36
C ASP A 19 -18.87 15.83 4.14
N GLU A 20 -19.40 16.18 2.98
CA GLU A 20 -20.77 15.89 2.59
C GLU A 20 -21.05 14.37 2.57
N LEU A 21 -20.17 13.59 1.94
CA LEU A 21 -20.29 12.13 1.94
C LEU A 21 -20.14 11.54 3.35
N ALA A 22 -19.19 12.04 4.14
CA ALA A 22 -18.98 11.58 5.52
C ALA A 22 -20.20 11.85 6.43
N ALA A 23 -20.99 12.87 6.15
CA ALA A 23 -22.22 13.15 6.88
C ALA A 23 -23.35 12.17 6.53
N LEU A 24 -23.38 11.65 5.30
CA LEU A 24 -24.50 10.89 4.76
C LEU A 24 -24.34 9.37 4.85
N SER A 25 -23.11 8.84 4.70
CA SER A 25 -22.87 7.41 4.53
C SER A 25 -21.59 6.95 5.23
N SER A 26 -21.37 5.61 5.26
CA SER A 26 -20.11 5.02 5.66
C SER A 26 -19.29 4.67 4.41
N ILE A 27 -17.96 4.82 4.50
CA ILE A 27 -17.07 4.48 3.38
C ILE A 27 -17.11 2.98 2.99
N ASN A 28 -17.61 2.13 3.89
CA ASN A 28 -17.79 0.70 3.63
C ASN A 28 -19.16 0.36 3.02
N ASP A 29 -20.03 1.35 2.84
CA ASP A 29 -21.34 1.16 2.20
C ASP A 29 -21.15 1.17 0.67
N PRO A 30 -21.68 0.17 -0.07
CA PRO A 30 -21.54 0.11 -1.53
C PRO A 30 -22.05 1.35 -2.28
N GLU A 31 -23.06 2.03 -1.72
CA GLU A 31 -23.63 3.26 -2.29
C GLU A 31 -22.61 4.42 -2.32
N SER A 32 -21.62 4.40 -1.43
CA SER A 32 -20.54 5.40 -1.42
C SER A 32 -19.69 5.35 -2.69
N ALA A 33 -19.55 4.18 -3.33
CA ALA A 33 -18.82 4.05 -4.60
C ALA A 33 -19.51 4.85 -5.72
N ALA A 34 -20.82 4.66 -5.91
CA ALA A 34 -21.57 5.38 -6.94
C ALA A 34 -21.56 6.89 -6.73
N ALA A 35 -21.61 7.33 -5.46
CA ALA A 35 -21.52 8.75 -5.12
C ALA A 35 -20.12 9.32 -5.45
N ILE A 36 -19.05 8.57 -5.16
CA ILE A 36 -17.67 8.96 -5.49
C ILE A 36 -17.48 9.01 -7.00
N ASP A 37 -17.98 8.03 -7.76
CA ASP A 37 -17.89 8.03 -9.22
C ASP A 37 -18.62 9.24 -9.81
N THR A 38 -19.81 9.58 -9.29
CA THR A 38 -20.54 10.78 -9.70
C THR A 38 -19.74 12.06 -9.46
N LEU A 39 -19.07 12.18 -8.31
CA LEU A 39 -18.20 13.32 -8.02
C LEU A 39 -17.02 13.40 -8.99
N LEU A 40 -16.39 12.27 -9.31
CA LEU A 40 -15.26 12.20 -10.23
C LEU A 40 -15.65 12.42 -11.69
N ASP A 41 -16.92 12.25 -12.04
CA ASP A 41 -17.42 12.52 -13.39
C ASP A 41 -17.89 13.98 -13.57
N HIS A 42 -18.13 14.70 -12.48
CA HIS A 42 -18.68 16.08 -12.50
C HIS A 42 -17.83 17.06 -11.69
N GLU A 43 -18.06 17.20 -10.41
CA GLU A 43 -17.48 18.27 -9.57
C GLU A 43 -15.96 18.18 -9.41
N LEU A 44 -15.40 16.96 -9.47
CA LEU A 44 -13.98 16.63 -9.31
C LEU A 44 -13.40 15.98 -10.57
N ALA A 45 -13.96 16.24 -11.76
CA ALA A 45 -13.51 15.62 -13.00
C ALA A 45 -12.03 15.90 -13.31
N ASP A 46 -11.55 17.09 -12.96
CA ASP A 46 -10.15 17.50 -13.10
C ASP A 46 -9.18 16.77 -12.16
N LEU A 47 -9.68 16.09 -11.12
CA LEU A 47 -8.83 15.35 -10.19
C LEU A 47 -8.08 14.20 -10.88
N ARG A 48 -8.72 13.51 -11.83
CA ARG A 48 -8.07 12.42 -12.60
C ARG A 48 -6.89 12.94 -13.43
N ASP A 49 -7.04 14.12 -14.02
CA ASP A 49 -5.98 14.76 -14.83
C ASP A 49 -4.82 15.24 -13.94
N VAL A 50 -5.14 15.79 -12.77
CA VAL A 50 -4.15 16.27 -11.81
C VAL A 50 -3.37 15.09 -11.18
N ILE A 51 -4.05 13.97 -10.85
CA ILE A 51 -3.41 12.78 -10.28
C ILE A 51 -3.01 11.79 -11.37
N CYS A 52 -2.62 12.25 -12.53
CA CYS A 52 -2.10 11.39 -13.60
C CYS A 52 -0.73 10.82 -13.19
N LEU A 53 -0.68 9.51 -12.87
CA LEU A 53 0.55 8.83 -12.50
C LEU A 53 1.36 8.48 -13.76
N ASP A 54 2.62 8.91 -13.81
CA ASP A 54 3.55 8.46 -14.85
C ASP A 54 3.90 6.98 -14.61
N PRO A 55 3.59 6.04 -15.51
CA PRO A 55 3.83 4.62 -15.34
C PRO A 55 5.31 4.24 -15.21
N ARG A 56 6.23 5.15 -15.56
CA ARG A 56 7.69 5.02 -15.37
C ARG A 56 8.13 5.41 -13.96
N GLN A 57 7.25 6.05 -13.18
CA GLN A 57 7.55 6.43 -11.79
C GLN A 57 7.07 5.36 -10.83
N HIS A 58 7.89 5.06 -9.85
CA HIS A 58 7.62 4.04 -8.83
C HIS A 58 6.74 4.56 -7.67
N ALA A 59 6.63 5.86 -7.52
CA ALA A 59 5.78 6.50 -6.51
C ALA A 59 5.47 7.95 -6.87
N ALA A 60 4.39 8.50 -6.31
CA ALA A 60 4.02 9.90 -6.39
C ALA A 60 3.78 10.47 -4.97
N LEU A 61 4.38 11.62 -4.67
CA LEU A 61 4.09 12.42 -3.47
C LEU A 61 3.10 13.52 -3.86
N ILE A 62 1.91 13.46 -3.27
CA ILE A 62 0.86 14.46 -3.45
C ILE A 62 0.85 15.40 -2.25
N SER A 63 0.87 16.70 -2.54
CA SER A 63 0.80 17.80 -1.57
C SER A 63 -0.26 18.80 -1.99
N GLY A 64 -0.57 19.76 -1.09
CA GLY A 64 -1.67 20.71 -1.31
C GLY A 64 -3.03 20.18 -0.86
N LEU A 65 -3.11 18.93 -0.32
CA LEU A 65 -4.30 18.45 0.35
C LEU A 65 -4.55 19.23 1.65
N PRO A 66 -5.82 19.36 2.11
CA PRO A 66 -6.10 20.05 3.36
C PRO A 66 -5.35 19.42 4.53
N PHE A 67 -4.93 20.26 5.47
CA PHE A 67 -4.30 19.76 6.69
C PHE A 67 -5.34 19.06 7.59
N PRO A 68 -5.12 17.80 7.99
CA PRO A 68 -6.10 17.09 8.79
C PRO A 68 -6.18 17.64 10.21
N ALA A 69 -7.28 18.30 10.51
CA ALA A 69 -7.63 18.67 11.89
C ALA A 69 -8.13 17.40 12.61
N VAL A 70 -7.21 16.55 13.07
CA VAL A 70 -7.56 15.34 13.83
C VAL A 70 -7.78 15.73 15.29
N ASN A 71 -9.04 15.80 15.69
CA ASN A 71 -9.43 16.00 17.08
C ASN A 71 -9.26 14.69 17.87
N GLY A 72 -8.69 14.79 19.08
CA GLY A 72 -8.45 13.64 19.94
C GLY A 72 -7.09 12.96 19.75
N PRO A 73 -6.77 11.95 20.59
CA PRO A 73 -5.49 11.25 20.58
C PRO A 73 -5.34 10.31 19.39
N THR A 74 -4.10 9.94 19.06
CA THR A 74 -3.84 8.76 18.25
C THR A 74 -4.38 7.54 18.99
N PRO A 75 -5.24 6.71 18.38
CA PRO A 75 -5.79 5.51 19.02
C PRO A 75 -4.68 4.52 19.41
N ALA A 76 -4.91 3.75 20.49
CA ALA A 76 -3.95 2.74 20.95
C ALA A 76 -3.87 1.52 20.01
N SER A 77 -4.91 1.33 19.19
CA SER A 77 -4.95 0.29 18.15
C SER A 77 -5.96 0.66 17.06
N TRP A 78 -5.89 0.01 15.90
CA TRP A 78 -6.87 0.20 14.83
C TRP A 78 -8.32 -0.11 15.28
N LYS A 79 -8.50 -0.98 16.28
CA LYS A 79 -9.83 -1.34 16.83
C LYS A 79 -10.51 -0.18 17.54
N GLU A 80 -9.74 0.79 18.00
CA GLU A 80 -10.25 1.98 18.69
C GLU A 80 -10.49 3.16 17.72
N CYS A 81 -10.03 3.05 16.46
CA CYS A 81 -10.27 4.05 15.43
C CYS A 81 -11.76 4.11 15.08
N ARG A 82 -12.42 5.18 15.43
CA ARG A 82 -13.86 5.41 15.23
C ARG A 82 -14.13 6.50 14.17
N GLY A 83 -15.12 7.32 14.38
CA GLY A 83 -15.61 8.30 13.42
C GLY A 83 -14.77 9.57 13.25
N GLU A 84 -13.73 9.78 14.05
CA GLU A 84 -12.98 11.05 14.13
C GLU A 84 -12.31 11.47 12.82
N VAL A 85 -12.07 10.49 11.92
CA VAL A 85 -11.37 10.70 10.65
C VAL A 85 -12.22 10.33 9.42
N ARG A 86 -13.57 10.37 9.55
CA ARG A 86 -14.48 9.98 8.46
C ARG A 86 -14.25 10.79 7.19
N THR A 87 -14.18 12.10 7.29
CA THR A 87 -13.89 13.00 6.18
C THR A 87 -12.60 12.63 5.46
N TRP A 88 -11.53 12.35 6.21
CA TRP A 88 -10.23 11.98 5.65
C TRP A 88 -10.26 10.61 4.97
N ARG A 89 -11.10 9.69 5.44
CA ARG A 89 -11.34 8.41 4.76
C ARG A 89 -12.05 8.61 3.43
N PHE A 90 -13.09 9.43 3.37
CA PHE A 90 -13.76 9.76 2.12
C PHE A 90 -12.85 10.50 1.15
N MET A 91 -12.10 11.50 1.62
CA MET A 91 -11.10 12.19 0.81
C MET A 91 -10.08 11.21 0.20
N LEU A 92 -9.55 10.30 1.03
CA LEU A 92 -8.60 9.30 0.56
C LEU A 92 -9.23 8.32 -0.45
N ALA A 93 -10.48 7.92 -0.24
CA ALA A 93 -11.20 7.05 -1.17
C ALA A 93 -11.49 7.74 -2.51
N ILE A 94 -11.87 9.02 -2.51
CA ILE A 94 -12.07 9.81 -3.74
C ILE A 94 -10.75 9.87 -4.54
N VAL A 95 -9.64 10.20 -3.87
CA VAL A 95 -8.32 10.26 -4.51
C VAL A 95 -7.90 8.88 -5.05
N ALA A 96 -8.14 7.82 -4.28
CA ALA A 96 -7.83 6.45 -4.70
C ALA A 96 -8.69 6.00 -5.89
N SER A 97 -9.97 6.36 -5.92
CA SER A 97 -10.90 6.05 -7.03
C SER A 97 -10.54 6.81 -8.32
N ALA A 98 -9.85 7.96 -8.21
CA ALA A 98 -9.31 8.66 -9.38
C ALA A 98 -8.13 7.91 -10.03
N VAL A 99 -7.45 7.03 -9.29
CA VAL A 99 -6.28 6.25 -9.74
C VAL A 99 -6.65 4.83 -10.18
N GLY A 100 -7.55 4.18 -9.44
CA GLY A 100 -7.93 2.80 -9.69
C GLY A 100 -9.12 2.39 -8.83
N ARG A 101 -9.45 1.11 -8.80
CA ARG A 101 -10.56 0.58 -8.00
C ARG A 101 -10.09 0.27 -6.56
N PRO A 102 -10.55 1.01 -5.54
CA PRO A 102 -10.19 0.74 -4.16
C PRO A 102 -10.75 -0.58 -3.65
N PHE A 103 -10.00 -1.25 -2.78
CA PHE A 103 -10.44 -2.47 -2.11
C PHE A 103 -9.81 -2.65 -0.73
N GLY A 104 -10.43 -3.48 0.11
CA GLY A 104 -9.91 -3.94 1.40
C GLY A 104 -9.92 -5.48 1.47
N TRP A 105 -9.03 -6.04 2.29
CA TRP A 105 -8.97 -7.47 2.57
C TRP A 105 -9.99 -7.88 3.63
N LEU A 106 -10.80 -8.89 3.37
CA LEU A 106 -11.79 -9.38 4.35
C LEU A 106 -11.10 -9.90 5.63
N GLY A 107 -9.93 -10.51 5.51
CA GLY A 107 -9.14 -11.03 6.63
C GLY A 107 -8.29 -9.99 7.36
N GLN A 108 -8.30 -8.70 6.96
CA GLN A 108 -7.49 -7.65 7.57
C GLN A 108 -8.37 -6.53 8.13
N GLN A 109 -8.14 -6.14 9.39
CA GLN A 109 -8.87 -5.08 10.10
C GLN A 109 -10.42 -5.14 9.90
N GLU A 110 -11.00 -6.34 10.03
CA GLU A 110 -12.46 -6.58 9.87
C GLU A 110 -13.00 -6.21 8.47
N GLY A 111 -12.20 -6.32 7.43
CA GLY A 111 -12.62 -6.04 6.06
C GLY A 111 -12.79 -4.55 5.73
N ARG A 112 -12.15 -3.66 6.49
CA ARG A 112 -12.19 -2.21 6.21
C ARG A 112 -11.53 -1.90 4.88
N LEU A 113 -12.18 -1.03 4.10
CA LEU A 113 -11.62 -0.50 2.86
C LEU A 113 -10.33 0.30 3.12
N ILE A 114 -10.32 1.07 4.22
CA ILE A 114 -9.18 1.89 4.63
C ILE A 114 -8.68 1.40 5.98
N THR A 115 -7.42 1.01 6.04
CA THR A 115 -6.76 0.51 7.24
C THR A 115 -6.05 1.62 7.99
N ASP A 116 -6.03 1.50 9.32
CA ASP A 116 -5.33 2.42 10.22
C ASP A 116 -3.96 1.86 10.60
N LEU A 117 -2.93 2.64 10.37
CA LEU A 117 -1.56 2.30 10.73
C LEU A 117 -1.15 3.14 11.94
N VAL A 118 -1.29 2.56 13.12
CA VAL A 118 -0.92 3.14 14.42
C VAL A 118 -0.02 2.18 15.18
N PRO A 119 0.97 2.67 15.92
CA PRO A 119 1.80 1.79 16.76
C PRO A 119 0.93 1.16 17.85
N THR A 120 0.99 -0.16 17.98
CA THR A 120 0.17 -0.92 18.91
C THR A 120 1.06 -1.63 19.92
N LYS A 121 0.75 -1.49 21.22
CA LYS A 121 1.49 -2.17 22.30
C LYS A 121 1.45 -3.69 22.13
N GLY A 122 2.60 -4.33 22.29
CA GLY A 122 2.77 -5.77 22.12
C GLY A 122 3.09 -6.20 20.68
N GLN A 123 3.08 -5.26 19.70
CA GLN A 123 3.44 -5.53 18.32
C GLN A 123 4.71 -4.77 17.86
N GLU A 124 5.44 -4.18 18.81
CA GLU A 124 6.56 -3.27 18.51
C GLU A 124 7.63 -3.89 17.60
N ALA A 125 7.89 -5.19 17.77
CA ALA A 125 8.95 -5.92 17.06
C ALA A 125 8.45 -6.80 15.92
N GLN A 126 7.16 -6.78 15.59
CA GLN A 126 6.57 -7.59 14.51
C GLN A 126 6.84 -6.95 13.14
N GLN A 127 6.77 -7.77 12.07
CA GLN A 127 6.87 -7.30 10.68
C GLN A 127 5.50 -6.90 10.11
N VAL A 128 4.80 -5.99 10.81
CA VAL A 128 3.47 -5.49 10.44
C VAL A 128 3.39 -3.96 10.55
N GLY A 129 2.40 -3.36 9.90
CA GLY A 129 2.21 -1.90 9.90
C GLY A 129 2.02 -1.26 11.28
N ALA A 130 1.57 -2.02 12.28
CA ALA A 130 1.37 -1.60 13.68
C ALA A 130 2.65 -1.65 14.53
N SER A 131 3.76 -2.16 14.00
CA SER A 131 5.05 -2.21 14.70
C SER A 131 5.72 -0.85 14.81
N SER A 132 6.79 -0.75 15.62
CA SER A 132 7.50 0.52 15.82
C SER A 132 9.00 0.35 16.02
N SER A 133 9.45 -0.52 16.92
CA SER A 133 10.84 -0.57 17.40
C SER A 133 11.81 -1.22 16.41
N THR A 134 11.32 -2.05 15.49
CA THR A 134 12.12 -2.65 14.42
C THR A 134 11.87 -1.98 13.08
N PRO A 135 12.86 -1.99 12.16
CA PRO A 135 12.58 -1.63 10.77
C PRO A 135 11.49 -2.56 10.21
N LEU A 136 10.48 -1.99 9.58
CA LEU A 136 9.62 -2.79 8.69
C LEU A 136 10.44 -3.03 7.43
N THR A 137 10.77 -4.30 7.17
CA THR A 137 11.62 -4.68 6.04
C THR A 137 10.98 -4.27 4.71
N LEU A 138 11.80 -4.04 3.70
CA LEU A 138 11.32 -3.77 2.35
C LEU A 138 10.48 -4.94 1.84
N HIS A 139 9.26 -4.67 1.40
CA HIS A 139 8.36 -5.67 0.87
C HIS A 139 7.42 -5.07 -0.19
N THR A 140 6.87 -5.93 -1.03
CA THR A 140 5.70 -5.67 -1.85
C THR A 140 4.47 -5.84 -0.95
N GLU A 141 3.55 -4.88 -0.93
CA GLU A 141 2.31 -4.99 -0.14
C GLU A 141 1.52 -6.23 -0.56
N ASP A 142 1.15 -7.07 0.43
CA ASP A 142 0.39 -8.31 0.22
C ASP A 142 1.04 -9.27 -0.78
N ALA A 143 2.36 -9.38 -0.76
CA ALA A 143 3.18 -10.13 -1.74
C ALA A 143 2.75 -11.60 -1.92
N PHE A 144 2.12 -12.21 -0.94
CA PHE A 144 1.64 -13.59 -0.98
C PHE A 144 0.48 -13.80 -1.96
N HIS A 145 -0.28 -12.73 -2.31
CA HIS A 145 -1.54 -12.89 -3.05
C HIS A 145 -1.45 -12.42 -4.51
N PRO A 146 -2.01 -13.16 -5.48
CA PRO A 146 -2.02 -12.76 -6.89
C PRO A 146 -2.85 -11.49 -7.14
N ARG A 147 -3.90 -11.25 -6.35
CA ARG A 147 -4.74 -10.03 -6.42
C ARG A 147 -4.27 -8.93 -5.45
N ARG A 148 -2.98 -8.90 -5.07
CA ARG A 148 -2.41 -7.77 -4.32
C ARG A 148 -2.64 -6.46 -5.07
N SER A 149 -2.63 -5.35 -4.35
CA SER A 149 -2.80 -4.03 -4.97
C SER A 149 -1.75 -3.76 -6.06
N THR A 150 -2.14 -3.08 -7.14
CA THR A 150 -1.19 -2.52 -8.12
C THR A 150 -0.59 -1.22 -7.61
N HIS A 151 -1.41 -0.47 -6.90
CA HIS A 151 -1.02 0.73 -6.17
C HIS A 151 -1.64 0.70 -4.78
N PHE A 152 -0.98 1.32 -3.83
CA PHE A 152 -1.59 1.67 -2.56
C PHE A 152 -1.17 3.08 -2.16
N ALA A 153 -1.98 3.69 -1.31
CA ALA A 153 -1.73 5.05 -0.86
C ALA A 153 -1.60 5.11 0.66
N LEU A 154 -0.68 5.95 1.14
CA LEU A 154 -0.47 6.27 2.55
C LEU A 154 -0.76 7.76 2.75
N PHE A 155 -1.78 8.08 3.54
CA PHE A 155 -2.13 9.45 3.90
C PHE A 155 -1.72 9.75 5.35
N GLY A 156 -0.98 10.84 5.55
CA GLY A 156 -0.52 11.28 6.86
C GLY A 156 -1.60 12.03 7.63
N LEU A 157 -2.07 11.46 8.74
CA LEU A 157 -2.89 12.16 9.73
C LEU A 157 -2.02 12.80 10.81
N ARG A 158 -1.01 12.05 11.29
CA ARG A 158 -0.08 12.50 12.33
C ARG A 158 1.27 11.84 12.16
N ASN A 159 2.36 12.62 12.20
CA ASN A 159 3.74 12.10 12.13
C ASN A 159 4.72 13.07 12.79
N PRO A 160 4.61 13.33 14.12
CA PRO A 160 5.42 14.35 14.80
C PRO A 160 6.92 14.05 14.78
N LYS A 161 7.29 12.78 14.83
CA LYS A 161 8.71 12.33 14.79
C LYS A 161 9.26 12.23 13.36
N LYS A 162 8.48 12.62 12.34
CA LYS A 162 8.87 12.53 10.91
C LYS A 162 9.38 11.14 10.54
N VAL A 163 8.72 10.11 11.07
CA VAL A 163 9.05 8.70 10.77
C VAL A 163 8.91 8.47 9.27
N GLY A 164 10.00 8.01 8.64
CA GLY A 164 10.04 7.84 7.20
C GLY A 164 9.45 6.52 6.73
N THR A 165 8.69 6.56 5.66
CA THR A 165 8.39 5.40 4.82
C THR A 165 9.58 5.21 3.89
N THR A 166 10.16 4.01 3.86
CA THR A 166 11.28 3.68 2.99
C THR A 166 10.76 3.16 1.66
N LEU A 167 11.42 3.52 0.57
CA LEU A 167 11.08 3.14 -0.80
C LEU A 167 12.32 2.67 -1.53
N ALA A 168 12.23 1.57 -2.27
CA ALA A 168 13.31 1.06 -3.11
C ALA A 168 12.79 0.65 -4.49
N PRO A 169 13.12 1.42 -5.57
CA PRO A 169 12.67 1.12 -6.93
C PRO A 169 13.37 -0.11 -7.51
N CYS A 170 12.57 -1.02 -8.10
CA CYS A 170 13.04 -2.25 -8.72
C CYS A 170 14.10 -2.01 -9.82
N ASP A 171 13.85 -1.07 -10.72
CA ASP A 171 14.72 -0.77 -11.87
C ASP A 171 16.12 -0.31 -11.47
N GLN A 172 16.25 0.40 -10.35
CA GLN A 172 17.52 0.86 -9.81
C GLN A 172 18.30 -0.29 -9.14
N ALA A 173 17.62 -1.13 -8.36
CA ALA A 173 18.20 -2.32 -7.76
C ALA A 173 18.65 -3.34 -8.84
N TRP A 174 17.84 -3.53 -9.87
CA TRP A 174 18.12 -4.43 -10.97
C TRP A 174 19.43 -4.14 -11.68
N LYS A 175 19.77 -2.85 -11.86
CA LYS A 175 21.03 -2.44 -12.50
C LYS A 175 22.28 -2.88 -11.71
N ARG A 176 22.13 -3.19 -10.43
CA ARG A 176 23.22 -3.63 -9.54
C ARG A 176 23.43 -5.15 -9.49
N LEU A 177 22.53 -5.92 -10.12
CA LEU A 177 22.60 -7.37 -10.16
C LEU A 177 23.47 -7.86 -11.33
N ASP A 178 24.15 -8.97 -11.13
CA ASP A 178 24.83 -9.72 -12.20
C ASP A 178 23.82 -10.43 -13.13
N SER A 179 24.26 -10.81 -14.32
CA SER A 179 23.41 -11.42 -15.35
C SER A 179 22.79 -12.75 -14.93
N ASP A 180 23.52 -13.56 -14.14
CA ASP A 180 23.02 -14.86 -13.69
C ASP A 180 21.93 -14.72 -12.64
N SER A 181 22.13 -13.82 -11.68
CA SER A 181 21.11 -13.48 -10.69
C SER A 181 19.84 -12.94 -11.35
N ARG A 182 19.96 -12.06 -12.36
CA ARG A 182 18.82 -11.54 -13.13
C ARG A 182 18.03 -12.67 -13.78
N LYS A 183 18.68 -13.60 -14.47
CA LYS A 183 18.01 -14.74 -15.13
C LYS A 183 17.26 -15.62 -14.13
N ILE A 184 17.87 -15.89 -12.97
CA ILE A 184 17.27 -16.73 -11.94
C ILE A 184 16.02 -16.07 -11.34
N LEU A 185 16.06 -14.77 -11.04
CA LEU A 185 14.95 -14.04 -10.43
C LEU A 185 13.73 -13.90 -11.35
N MET A 186 13.91 -14.08 -12.65
CA MET A 186 12.83 -14.12 -13.65
C MET A 186 12.22 -15.52 -13.82
N THR A 187 12.61 -16.49 -12.99
CA THR A 187 12.01 -17.83 -12.96
C THR A 187 11.32 -18.10 -11.62
N PRO A 188 10.31 -18.97 -11.58
CA PRO A 188 9.69 -19.36 -10.32
C PRO A 188 10.73 -19.92 -9.34
N GLY A 189 10.65 -19.52 -8.07
CA GLY A 189 11.66 -19.88 -7.08
C GLY A 189 11.10 -20.33 -5.74
N ALA A 190 10.62 -19.42 -4.93
CA ALA A 190 10.10 -19.70 -3.59
C ALA A 190 8.64 -19.28 -3.44
N VAL A 191 8.05 -19.65 -2.32
CA VAL A 191 6.67 -19.32 -1.93
C VAL A 191 6.70 -18.16 -0.97
N ILE A 192 5.74 -17.23 -1.06
CA ILE A 192 5.52 -16.19 -0.05
C ILE A 192 4.26 -16.54 0.75
N LEU A 193 4.39 -16.56 2.08
CA LEU A 193 3.33 -16.82 3.03
C LEU A 193 2.59 -15.51 3.39
N PRO A 194 1.31 -15.57 3.82
CA PRO A 194 0.62 -14.42 4.39
C PRO A 194 1.34 -13.90 5.64
N ASP A 195 1.31 -12.59 5.87
CA ASP A 195 1.86 -11.99 7.07
C ASP A 195 0.93 -12.17 8.29
N ASP A 196 1.44 -11.87 9.50
CA ASP A 196 0.75 -12.04 10.77
C ASP A 196 -0.49 -11.12 10.94
N SER A 197 -0.75 -10.20 10.02
CA SER A 197 -1.92 -9.32 10.06
C SER A 197 -3.19 -9.99 9.50
N TYR A 198 -3.03 -11.10 8.80
CA TYR A 198 -4.13 -11.86 8.22
C TYR A 198 -4.65 -12.95 9.15
N SER A 199 -5.96 -13.12 9.18
CA SER A 199 -6.66 -14.25 9.80
C SER A 199 -7.35 -15.08 8.72
N ASP A 200 -7.70 -16.32 9.07
CA ASP A 200 -8.56 -17.19 8.26
C ASP A 200 -8.03 -17.50 6.84
N PHE A 201 -6.76 -17.89 6.75
CA PHE A 201 -6.21 -18.40 5.49
C PHE A 201 -6.23 -19.93 5.45
N ASP A 202 -6.41 -20.49 4.27
CA ASP A 202 -6.29 -21.93 4.06
C ASP A 202 -4.82 -22.33 3.83
N ASN A 203 -4.54 -23.62 4.05
CA ASN A 203 -3.20 -24.18 3.87
C ASN A 203 -2.98 -24.68 2.43
N SER A 204 -3.71 -24.16 1.44
CA SER A 204 -3.45 -24.50 0.04
C SER A 204 -2.01 -24.15 -0.29
N ALA A 205 -1.26 -25.11 -0.81
CA ALA A 205 0.12 -24.88 -1.21
C ALA A 205 0.12 -23.95 -2.45
N PRO A 206 0.61 -22.73 -2.33
CA PRO A 206 0.68 -21.84 -3.48
C PRO A 206 1.82 -22.28 -4.41
N ASP A 207 1.72 -21.82 -5.65
CA ASP A 207 2.81 -21.99 -6.60
C ASP A 207 4.03 -21.12 -6.23
N SER A 208 5.21 -21.57 -6.64
CA SER A 208 6.43 -20.78 -6.49
C SER A 208 6.32 -19.49 -7.31
N MET A 209 6.56 -18.34 -6.65
CA MET A 209 6.47 -17.03 -7.30
C MET A 209 7.70 -16.71 -8.14
N THR A 210 7.52 -15.91 -9.19
CA THR A 210 8.58 -15.23 -9.91
C THR A 210 8.85 -13.88 -9.27
N ALA A 211 10.09 -13.63 -8.84
CA ALA A 211 10.42 -12.41 -8.10
C ALA A 211 10.45 -11.15 -8.99
N VAL A 212 10.88 -11.27 -10.25
CA VAL A 212 11.00 -10.14 -11.18
C VAL A 212 10.46 -10.54 -12.56
N TRP A 213 9.73 -9.66 -13.23
CA TRP A 213 9.20 -9.89 -14.59
C TRP A 213 9.24 -8.61 -15.43
N GLU A 214 9.16 -8.76 -16.75
CA GLU A 214 9.09 -7.63 -17.68
C GLU A 214 7.67 -7.02 -17.72
N ARG A 215 7.64 -5.70 -17.90
CA ARG A 215 6.44 -4.88 -18.10
C ARG A 215 6.68 -3.92 -19.26
N ASP A 216 5.63 -3.31 -19.80
CA ASP A 216 5.73 -2.32 -20.89
C ASP A 216 6.64 -1.14 -20.52
N HIS A 217 6.65 -0.76 -19.25
CA HIS A 217 7.44 0.36 -18.74
C HIS A 217 8.37 -0.07 -17.61
N GLY A 218 9.30 -1.00 -17.91
CA GLY A 218 10.33 -1.45 -16.97
C GLY A 218 10.07 -2.83 -16.38
N LEU A 219 10.32 -3.00 -15.09
CA LEU A 219 10.27 -4.28 -14.41
C LEU A 219 9.23 -4.31 -13.31
N GLY A 220 8.55 -5.44 -13.18
CA GLY A 220 7.72 -5.77 -12.02
C GLY A 220 8.53 -6.51 -10.97
N LEU A 221 8.10 -6.40 -9.71
CA LEU A 221 8.75 -6.98 -8.54
C LEU A 221 7.71 -7.53 -7.57
N ARG A 222 7.93 -8.78 -7.11
CA ARG A 222 7.20 -9.43 -6.01
C ARG A 222 8.23 -9.90 -4.99
N PHE A 223 8.28 -9.26 -3.84
CA PHE A 223 9.37 -9.40 -2.89
C PHE A 223 8.88 -9.23 -1.46
N ASP A 224 9.14 -10.21 -0.60
CA ASP A 224 8.92 -10.12 0.83
C ASP A 224 9.88 -11.07 1.57
N PRO A 225 11.04 -10.61 2.02
CA PRO A 225 12.04 -11.48 2.63
C PRO A 225 11.64 -11.99 4.01
N ALA A 226 10.69 -11.34 4.70
CA ALA A 226 10.22 -11.75 6.01
C ALA A 226 9.29 -12.99 5.92
N TYR A 227 8.50 -13.05 4.86
CA TYR A 227 7.47 -14.08 4.68
C TYR A 227 7.75 -15.03 3.49
N THR A 228 8.87 -14.90 2.81
CA THR A 228 9.29 -15.90 1.81
C THR A 228 9.78 -17.16 2.50
N ASP A 229 9.14 -18.30 2.20
CA ASP A 229 9.38 -19.57 2.88
C ASP A 229 10.76 -20.15 2.53
N ARG A 230 11.65 -20.21 3.52
CA ARG A 230 13.01 -20.73 3.41
C ARG A 230 13.07 -22.23 3.11
N SER A 231 12.00 -22.98 3.34
CA SER A 231 11.93 -24.41 3.02
C SER A 231 11.70 -24.68 1.53
N THR A 232 11.31 -23.65 0.77
CA THR A 232 11.05 -23.70 -0.66
C THR A 232 12.18 -23.05 -1.48
N GLY A 233 12.18 -23.28 -2.77
CA GLY A 233 13.19 -22.72 -3.66
C GLY A 233 14.56 -23.44 -3.59
N SER A 234 15.37 -23.23 -4.64
CA SER A 234 16.72 -23.77 -4.71
C SER A 234 17.73 -22.87 -3.99
N ARG A 235 18.87 -23.45 -3.55
CA ARG A 235 19.99 -22.67 -3.00
C ARG A 235 20.45 -21.55 -3.95
N ARG A 236 20.46 -21.82 -5.25
CA ARG A 236 20.89 -20.84 -6.27
C ARG A 236 19.89 -19.70 -6.39
N TRP A 237 18.59 -19.99 -6.27
CA TRP A 237 17.54 -18.97 -6.26
C TRP A 237 17.67 -18.07 -5.02
N TRP A 238 17.89 -18.66 -3.85
CA TRP A 238 18.07 -17.89 -2.61
C TRP A 238 19.29 -16.98 -2.66
N GLN A 239 20.39 -17.41 -3.25
CA GLN A 239 21.57 -16.56 -3.45
C GLN A 239 21.26 -15.35 -4.34
N ALA A 240 20.47 -15.54 -5.39
CA ALA A 240 20.02 -14.42 -6.24
C ALA A 240 19.04 -13.49 -5.51
N TYR A 241 18.13 -14.05 -4.71
CA TYR A 241 17.16 -13.29 -3.92
C TYR A 241 17.83 -12.44 -2.82
N GLU A 242 18.84 -12.98 -2.16
CA GLU A 242 19.65 -12.24 -1.18
C GLU A 242 20.46 -11.10 -1.83
N LYS A 243 20.97 -11.32 -3.04
CA LYS A 243 21.59 -10.23 -3.82
C LYS A 243 20.59 -9.16 -4.22
N LEU A 244 19.35 -9.55 -4.56
CA LEU A 244 18.27 -8.60 -4.83
C LEU A 244 17.95 -7.79 -3.57
N ALA A 245 17.84 -8.41 -2.40
CA ALA A 245 17.63 -7.73 -1.13
C ALA A 245 18.72 -6.68 -0.87
N ALA A 246 19.98 -7.05 -0.99
CA ALA A 246 21.13 -6.14 -0.83
C ALA A 246 21.11 -5.00 -1.87
N ALA A 247 20.71 -5.28 -3.11
CA ALA A 247 20.58 -4.28 -4.15
C ALA A 247 19.43 -3.28 -3.84
N LEU A 248 18.29 -3.77 -3.37
CA LEU A 248 17.15 -2.92 -2.93
C LEU A 248 17.55 -2.03 -1.74
N ASP A 249 18.19 -2.59 -0.73
CA ASP A 249 18.69 -1.82 0.42
C ASP A 249 19.62 -0.69 -0.03
N SER A 250 20.49 -0.95 -1.01
CA SER A 250 21.49 0.03 -1.51
C SER A 250 20.89 1.19 -2.31
N VAL A 251 19.64 1.10 -2.76
CA VAL A 251 18.91 2.15 -3.50
C VAL A 251 17.75 2.75 -2.68
N THR A 252 17.63 2.31 -1.43
CA THR A 252 16.57 2.76 -0.53
C THR A 252 16.72 4.23 -0.18
N TYR A 253 15.60 4.93 -0.19
CA TYR A 253 15.50 6.28 0.34
C TYR A 253 14.25 6.41 1.23
N SER A 254 14.21 7.43 2.08
CA SER A 254 13.15 7.60 3.07
C SER A 254 12.33 8.86 2.80
N VAL A 255 11.00 8.74 2.93
CA VAL A 255 10.03 9.82 2.74
C VAL A 255 9.22 9.97 4.03
N PRO A 256 9.44 11.05 4.82
CA PRO A 256 8.58 11.36 5.94
C PRO A 256 7.27 11.97 5.42
N ILE A 257 6.20 11.20 5.44
CA ILE A 257 4.87 11.67 5.03
C ILE A 257 4.34 12.58 6.13
N ALA A 258 4.23 13.88 5.82
CA ALA A 258 3.69 14.86 6.77
C ALA A 258 2.15 14.79 6.83
N PRO A 259 1.51 15.34 7.89
CA PRO A 259 0.07 15.51 7.92
C PRO A 259 -0.41 16.30 6.70
N GLY A 260 -1.47 15.81 6.03
CA GLY A 260 -1.98 16.39 4.79
C GLY A 260 -1.19 16.01 3.52
N GLN A 261 -0.16 15.17 3.62
CA GLN A 261 0.52 14.58 2.47
C GLN A 261 0.04 13.15 2.20
N LEU A 262 0.03 12.80 0.93
CA LEU A 262 -0.30 11.47 0.45
C LEU A 262 0.86 10.94 -0.41
N VAL A 263 1.27 9.70 -0.20
CA VAL A 263 2.17 8.99 -1.09
C VAL A 263 1.42 7.84 -1.74
N ILE A 264 1.38 7.82 -3.08
CA ILE A 264 0.89 6.68 -3.86
C ILE A 264 2.12 5.90 -4.32
N ILE A 265 2.14 4.60 -4.06
CA ILE A 265 3.25 3.71 -4.39
C ILE A 265 2.76 2.70 -5.43
N ASN A 266 3.51 2.57 -6.52
CA ASN A 266 3.32 1.49 -7.49
C ASN A 266 3.91 0.21 -6.90
N ASN A 267 3.02 -0.67 -6.43
CA ASN A 267 3.36 -1.87 -5.69
C ASN A 267 4.06 -2.96 -6.52
N ASP A 268 3.92 -2.88 -7.84
CA ASP A 268 4.59 -3.79 -8.77
C ASP A 268 6.01 -3.33 -9.15
N THR A 269 6.39 -2.08 -8.87
CA THR A 269 7.70 -1.53 -9.29
C THR A 269 8.56 -1.02 -8.14
N CYS A 270 8.00 -0.94 -6.94
CA CYS A 270 8.66 -0.39 -5.76
C CYS A 270 8.31 -1.18 -4.52
N VAL A 271 9.31 -1.68 -3.82
CA VAL A 271 9.12 -2.18 -2.47
C VAL A 271 9.18 -1.04 -1.47
N HIS A 272 8.51 -1.23 -0.36
CA HIS A 272 8.45 -0.24 0.70
C HIS A 272 8.66 -0.85 2.07
N GLY A 273 8.93 0.02 3.04
CA GLY A 273 9.08 -0.34 4.43
C GLY A 273 8.99 0.89 5.31
N ARG A 274 9.58 0.85 6.49
CA ARG A 274 9.55 1.96 7.44
C ARG A 274 10.81 1.95 8.31
N VAL A 275 11.37 3.13 8.56
CA VAL A 275 12.42 3.26 9.57
C VAL A 275 11.88 2.96 10.98
N PRO A 276 12.68 2.38 11.88
CA PRO A 276 12.26 2.15 13.25
C PRO A 276 12.03 3.48 13.98
N PHE A 277 11.14 3.46 14.96
CA PHE A 277 10.92 4.60 15.85
C PHE A 277 10.46 4.12 17.22
N THR A 278 10.59 4.97 18.23
CA THR A 278 10.03 4.73 19.55
C THR A 278 8.62 5.33 19.63
N ALA A 279 7.63 4.50 19.85
CA ALA A 279 6.26 4.94 20.14
C ALA A 279 6.17 5.41 21.59
N ASP A 280 5.48 6.53 21.82
CA ASP A 280 5.32 7.10 23.17
C ASP A 280 4.03 6.62 23.84
N TYR A 281 3.06 6.15 23.07
CA TYR A 281 1.75 5.67 23.53
C TYR A 281 1.01 6.70 24.40
N ASN A 282 1.20 7.97 24.10
CA ASN A 282 0.61 9.10 24.82
C ASN A 282 -0.48 9.84 24.03
N GLY A 283 -0.92 9.25 22.91
CA GLY A 283 -1.93 9.83 22.02
C GLY A 283 -1.38 10.79 20.96
N THR A 284 -0.07 10.97 20.86
CA THR A 284 0.54 11.84 19.84
C THR A 284 1.30 11.08 18.77
N ASP A 285 1.31 9.75 18.82
CA ASP A 285 2.07 8.89 17.92
C ASP A 285 1.63 9.00 16.45
N ARG A 286 2.48 8.45 15.59
CA ARG A 286 2.24 8.35 14.14
C ARG A 286 0.89 7.70 13.86
N TRP A 287 0.08 8.32 12.97
CA TRP A 287 -1.17 7.78 12.48
C TRP A 287 -1.28 8.01 10.97
N MET A 288 -1.34 6.92 10.22
CA MET A 288 -1.53 6.93 8.78
C MET A 288 -2.81 6.18 8.40
N LEU A 289 -3.43 6.60 7.33
CA LEU A 289 -4.44 5.82 6.63
C LEU A 289 -3.81 5.15 5.42
N ARG A 290 -4.16 3.89 5.16
CA ARG A 290 -3.75 3.15 3.97
C ARG A 290 -4.98 2.68 3.20
N ILE A 291 -4.93 2.78 1.87
CA ILE A 291 -5.93 2.23 0.95
C ILE A 291 -5.23 1.50 -0.19
N ASN A 292 -5.72 0.31 -0.51
CA ASN A 292 -5.28 -0.48 -1.65
C ASN A 292 -6.10 -0.17 -2.90
N MET A 293 -5.47 -0.18 -4.08
CA MET A 293 -6.11 0.08 -5.37
C MET A 293 -5.65 -0.92 -6.41
N MET A 294 -6.57 -1.27 -7.31
CA MET A 294 -6.29 -2.11 -8.46
C MET A 294 -6.55 -1.34 -9.74
N GLU A 295 -5.54 -1.25 -10.60
CA GLU A 295 -5.72 -0.75 -11.96
C GLU A 295 -6.51 -1.77 -12.80
N HIS A 296 -7.23 -1.28 -13.82
CA HIS A 296 -8.00 -2.13 -14.71
C HIS A 296 -7.12 -3.07 -15.56
N ASN A 297 -5.91 -2.64 -15.93
CA ASN A 297 -4.97 -3.39 -16.76
C ASN A 297 -3.68 -3.69 -15.99
N THR A 298 -3.65 -4.79 -15.26
CA THR A 298 -2.43 -5.22 -14.56
C THR A 298 -1.47 -5.89 -15.56
N GLN A 299 -0.19 -5.56 -15.48
CA GLN A 299 0.89 -6.17 -16.29
C GLN A 299 1.66 -7.22 -15.48
N ARG A 300 0.91 -8.12 -14.84
CA ARG A 300 1.47 -9.25 -14.09
C ARG A 300 1.53 -10.49 -14.96
N LEU A 301 2.30 -11.48 -14.51
CA LEU A 301 2.38 -12.76 -15.19
C LEU A 301 1.01 -13.44 -15.22
N THR A 302 0.66 -14.00 -16.36
CA THR A 302 -0.62 -14.71 -16.53
C THR A 302 -0.73 -15.93 -15.60
N THR A 303 0.41 -16.52 -15.22
CA THR A 303 0.48 -17.63 -14.25
C THR A 303 0.00 -17.22 -12.86
N GLU A 304 0.18 -15.96 -12.45
CA GLU A 304 -0.30 -15.48 -11.15
C GLU A 304 -1.82 -15.56 -11.04
N SER A 305 -2.57 -15.38 -12.11
CA SER A 305 -4.04 -15.39 -12.07
C SER A 305 -4.64 -16.74 -11.65
N ALA A 306 -3.87 -17.81 -11.74
CA ALA A 306 -4.27 -19.16 -11.32
C ALA A 306 -3.92 -19.47 -9.86
N GLU A 307 -3.14 -18.62 -9.19
CA GLU A 307 -2.74 -18.84 -7.80
C GLU A 307 -3.94 -18.71 -6.84
N PRO A 308 -4.09 -19.60 -5.84
CA PRO A 308 -5.22 -19.59 -4.92
C PRO A 308 -5.18 -18.44 -3.90
N GLY A 309 -4.00 -17.83 -3.64
CA GLY A 309 -3.84 -16.73 -2.70
C GLY A 309 -4.23 -17.06 -1.26
N TYR A 310 -4.11 -18.32 -0.85
CA TYR A 310 -4.46 -18.82 0.50
C TYR A 310 -5.92 -18.59 0.90
N GLY A 311 -6.84 -18.53 -0.06
CA GLY A 311 -8.26 -18.32 0.20
C GLY A 311 -8.64 -16.90 0.65
N GLN A 312 -7.68 -15.98 0.70
CA GLN A 312 -7.96 -14.59 1.06
C GLN A 312 -8.83 -13.91 -0.02
N ARG A 313 -9.79 -13.12 0.42
CA ARG A 313 -10.73 -12.42 -0.46
C ARG A 313 -10.65 -10.92 -0.26
N ILE A 314 -10.88 -10.18 -1.33
CA ILE A 314 -10.98 -8.73 -1.32
C ILE A 314 -12.45 -8.29 -1.42
N ARG A 315 -12.76 -7.16 -0.77
CA ARG A 315 -14.00 -6.42 -0.97
C ARG A 315 -13.66 -5.11 -1.64
N CYS A 316 -14.19 -4.90 -2.83
CA CYS A 316 -14.06 -3.63 -3.54
C CYS A 316 -14.99 -2.57 -2.96
N ILE A 317 -14.72 -1.30 -3.25
CA ILE A 317 -15.48 -0.15 -2.76
C ILE A 317 -16.98 -0.25 -3.12
N ASP A 318 -17.32 -0.84 -4.26
CA ASP A 318 -18.69 -1.09 -4.72
C ASP A 318 -19.37 -2.32 -4.06
N GLY A 319 -18.73 -2.92 -3.06
CA GLY A 319 -19.22 -4.06 -2.32
C GLY A 319 -18.97 -5.42 -2.99
N GLN A 320 -18.45 -5.46 -4.22
CA GLN A 320 -18.11 -6.74 -4.87
C GLN A 320 -17.03 -7.46 -4.08
N VAL A 321 -17.23 -8.75 -3.84
CA VAL A 321 -16.25 -9.64 -3.20
C VAL A 321 -15.62 -10.53 -4.28
N LEU A 322 -14.29 -10.55 -4.33
CA LEU A 322 -13.49 -11.30 -5.30
C LEU A 322 -12.58 -12.30 -4.59
#